data_97c7e5c7b2f2461ccfa5e742aea028af
#
_entry.id   97c7e5c7b2f2461ccfa5e742aea028af
#
_cell.length_a   1.000
_cell.length_b   1.000
_cell.length_c   1.000
_cell.angle_alpha   90.00
_cell.angle_beta   90.00
_cell.angle_gamma   90.00
#
_symmetry.space_group_name_H-M   'P 1'
#
loop_
_entity.id
_entity.type
_entity.pdbx_description
1 polymer ?
#
loop_
_entity_poly.entity_id
_entity_poly.type
_entity_poly.pdbx_seq_one_letter_code
_entity_poly.pdbx_strand_id
1 'polypeptide(L)'
;MRRTDDYPDYSEYIDYIDENGFTDDIVNRIINAHQLNRCRTKDLYERYKCYEDKVPIFSRIPRFSDGLEDGSGNAVPQLNNKVNNDFFGEINDVMVGYFAGKAASYSYAEDESAESATGGEAAVEAAKKALSEFVTRNNMYDVNLEVTKFASVCGYAGRLFYIDRHGDERVMVVPPYETIVLARDKIQEPDYAVRYYATTGISGAEVWHADAYDGHSVHYFEGALGNFLRSGEEEHLFEFCPLQAIPLNGEMLSSAERVMALIDEYDKTVSDNANDAEGNTHALQVLDGIGELSQAQLAEVDRAGVLQISPGYADGTHRVYYLTKDINDSFNEHHLDRLERNIYRFSKTPNLNDETFNAASGISLKFKLTAFEAKCGAFEAKMNSADVYMFRLLGSAFMKKSIPFDYLQAYVEYKRNFPVDVLSEAQAVQALINAGVPDEIAYNQLSAVDDIDYLLALKEERQQDALNLFGKAPESDETAKEGTVSKKGMNVPPEGGEAE
;
A
#
# COMPACT_ATOMS: atom_id res chain seq x y z
N MET A 1 -4.40 25.50 14.42
CA MET A 1 -5.88 25.38 14.43
C MET A 1 -6.16 24.01 13.82
N ARG A 2 -6.76 23.07 14.56
CA ARG A 2 -7.14 21.75 14.00
C ARG A 2 -8.18 21.95 12.89
N ARG A 3 -8.08 21.18 11.80
CA ARG A 3 -9.15 21.12 10.81
C ARG A 3 -10.35 20.42 11.43
N THR A 4 -11.55 20.75 10.98
CA THR A 4 -12.79 20.14 11.50
C THR A 4 -12.93 18.66 11.17
N ASP A 5 -12.18 18.19 10.16
CA ASP A 5 -12.12 16.79 9.69
C ASP A 5 -10.93 15.99 10.25
N ASP A 6 -10.09 16.62 11.11
CA ASP A 6 -9.03 15.91 11.82
C ASP A 6 -9.63 14.90 12.82
N TYR A 7 -8.80 13.92 13.22
CA TYR A 7 -9.20 12.96 14.24
C TYR A 7 -9.52 13.69 15.56
N PRO A 8 -10.70 13.46 16.16
CA PRO A 8 -11.12 14.19 17.36
C PRO A 8 -10.21 13.94 18.57
N ASP A 9 -10.22 14.85 19.52
CA ASP A 9 -9.65 14.67 20.84
C ASP A 9 -10.70 14.07 21.76
N TYR A 10 -10.44 12.89 22.29
CA TYR A 10 -11.38 12.16 23.12
C TYR A 10 -11.01 12.14 24.61
N SER A 11 -10.09 12.99 25.06
CA SER A 11 -9.62 12.99 26.47
C SER A 11 -10.77 13.15 27.47
N GLU A 12 -11.67 14.12 27.25
CA GLU A 12 -12.83 14.34 28.14
C GLU A 12 -13.83 13.15 28.10
N TYR A 13 -13.92 12.46 26.96
CA TYR A 13 -14.78 11.29 26.82
C TYR A 13 -14.22 10.09 27.60
N ILE A 14 -12.90 9.91 27.60
CA ILE A 14 -12.22 8.88 28.37
C ILE A 14 -12.48 9.09 29.86
N ASP A 15 -12.30 10.32 30.36
CA ASP A 15 -12.54 10.65 31.77
C ASP A 15 -13.99 10.38 32.18
N TYR A 16 -14.95 10.70 31.28
CA TYR A 16 -16.36 10.39 31.53
C TYR A 16 -16.64 8.88 31.59
N ILE A 17 -16.03 8.10 30.66
CA ILE A 17 -16.21 6.64 30.62
C ILE A 17 -15.59 5.99 31.85
N ASP A 18 -14.45 6.47 32.34
CA ASP A 18 -13.82 5.97 33.57
C ASP A 18 -14.73 6.09 34.79
N GLU A 19 -15.52 7.17 34.86
CA GLU A 19 -16.43 7.43 35.99
C GLU A 19 -17.79 6.74 35.84
N ASN A 20 -18.34 6.67 34.61
CA ASN A 20 -19.73 6.34 34.37
C ASN A 20 -19.96 5.10 33.49
N GLY A 21 -18.88 4.56 32.87
CA GLY A 21 -18.96 3.52 31.87
C GLY A 21 -19.57 4.00 30.54
N PHE A 22 -19.80 3.06 29.64
CA PHE A 22 -20.47 3.33 28.37
C PHE A 22 -21.98 3.49 28.56
N THR A 23 -22.49 4.70 28.32
CA THR A 23 -23.91 5.03 28.29
C THR A 23 -24.37 5.32 26.86
N ASP A 24 -25.67 5.24 26.58
CA ASP A 24 -26.23 5.58 25.25
C ASP A 24 -25.81 6.99 24.80
N ASP A 25 -25.85 7.96 25.71
CA ASP A 25 -25.50 9.37 25.42
C ASP A 25 -24.04 9.52 25.02
N ILE A 26 -23.10 8.91 25.77
CA ILE A 26 -21.66 9.04 25.49
C ILE A 26 -21.28 8.38 24.17
N VAL A 27 -21.82 7.20 23.85
CA VAL A 27 -21.56 6.49 22.59
C VAL A 27 -22.08 7.32 21.41
N ASN A 28 -23.27 7.87 21.51
CA ASN A 28 -23.82 8.75 20.46
C ASN A 28 -22.97 10.01 20.27
N ARG A 29 -22.46 10.62 21.34
CA ARG A 29 -21.56 11.79 21.25
C ARG A 29 -20.21 11.44 20.61
N ILE A 30 -19.61 10.31 20.97
CA ILE A 30 -18.36 9.82 20.37
C ILE A 30 -18.53 9.63 18.86
N ILE A 31 -19.59 8.92 18.45
CA ILE A 31 -19.89 8.66 17.03
C ILE A 31 -20.16 9.99 16.29
N ASN A 32 -20.92 10.91 16.89
CA ASN A 32 -21.18 12.22 16.28
C ASN A 32 -19.90 13.07 16.12
N ALA A 33 -18.99 13.04 17.10
CA ALA A 33 -17.71 13.72 17.00
C ALA A 33 -16.84 13.16 15.86
N HIS A 34 -16.95 11.86 15.57
CA HIS A 34 -16.19 11.20 14.51
C HIS A 34 -16.75 11.43 13.10
N GLN A 35 -17.98 11.91 12.93
CA GLN A 35 -18.65 11.96 11.62
C GLN A 35 -17.86 12.68 10.53
N LEU A 36 -17.20 13.80 10.85
CA LEU A 36 -16.40 14.55 9.86
C LEU A 36 -15.16 13.75 9.41
N ASN A 37 -14.48 13.10 10.35
CA ASN A 37 -13.34 12.23 10.04
C ASN A 37 -13.80 10.99 9.24
N ARG A 38 -14.96 10.43 9.62
CA ARG A 38 -15.59 9.33 8.85
C ARG A 38 -15.85 9.73 7.39
N CYS A 39 -16.46 10.87 7.17
CA CYS A 39 -16.72 11.36 5.81
C CYS A 39 -15.40 11.48 5.03
N ARG A 40 -14.38 12.12 5.62
CA ARG A 40 -13.05 12.26 5.01
C ARG A 40 -12.43 10.90 4.64
N THR A 41 -12.36 9.97 5.57
CA THR A 41 -11.74 8.66 5.37
C THR A 41 -12.51 7.82 4.35
N LYS A 42 -13.84 7.89 4.37
CA LYS A 42 -14.72 7.23 3.41
C LYS A 42 -14.54 7.82 2.00
N ASP A 43 -14.52 9.15 1.88
CA ASP A 43 -14.31 9.84 0.60
C ASP A 43 -12.94 9.48 -0.02
N LEU A 44 -11.88 9.40 0.78
CA LEU A 44 -10.56 8.96 0.32
C LEU A 44 -10.60 7.51 -0.20
N TYR A 45 -11.28 6.61 0.50
CA TYR A 45 -11.40 5.23 0.08
C TYR A 45 -12.28 5.07 -1.17
N GLU A 46 -13.36 5.84 -1.28
CA GLU A 46 -14.21 5.85 -2.46
C GLU A 46 -13.50 6.47 -3.68
N ARG A 47 -12.65 7.48 -3.46
CA ARG A 47 -11.74 8.02 -4.48
C ARG A 47 -10.73 6.99 -4.97
N TYR A 48 -10.14 6.21 -4.04
CA TYR A 48 -9.25 5.10 -4.39
C TYR A 48 -9.93 4.05 -5.26
N LYS A 49 -11.23 3.82 -5.08
CA LYS A 49 -12.05 2.95 -5.93
C LYS A 49 -12.53 3.63 -7.22
N CYS A 50 -12.12 4.85 -7.49
CA CYS A 50 -12.50 5.64 -8.66
C CYS A 50 -14.02 5.80 -8.81
N TYR A 51 -14.78 5.97 -7.70
CA TYR A 51 -16.21 6.25 -7.80
C TYR A 51 -16.48 7.60 -8.47
N GLU A 52 -17.48 7.64 -9.38
CA GLU A 52 -17.77 8.80 -10.23
C GLU A 52 -18.07 10.08 -9.44
N ASP A 53 -18.69 9.98 -8.27
CA ASP A 53 -19.01 11.12 -7.41
C ASP A 53 -17.85 11.58 -6.52
N LYS A 54 -16.72 10.85 -6.49
CA LYS A 54 -15.56 11.10 -5.64
C LYS A 54 -14.30 11.53 -6.38
N VAL A 55 -14.21 11.26 -7.65
CA VAL A 55 -13.15 11.78 -8.51
C VAL A 55 -13.61 13.10 -9.14
N PRO A 56 -12.96 14.24 -8.83
CA PRO A 56 -13.47 15.57 -9.21
C PRO A 56 -13.70 15.76 -10.69
N ILE A 57 -12.87 15.15 -11.55
CA ILE A 57 -13.05 15.27 -13.01
C ILE A 57 -14.36 14.65 -13.50
N PHE A 58 -14.83 13.57 -12.89
CA PHE A 58 -16.09 12.94 -13.27
C PHE A 58 -17.31 13.79 -12.89
N SER A 59 -17.19 14.61 -11.85
CA SER A 59 -18.23 15.56 -11.43
C SER A 59 -18.21 16.87 -12.22
N ARG A 60 -17.29 17.04 -13.19
CA ARG A 60 -17.17 18.22 -14.02
C ARG A 60 -18.46 18.48 -14.79
N ILE A 61 -19.05 19.66 -14.55
CA ILE A 61 -20.28 20.08 -15.22
C ILE A 61 -19.94 20.56 -16.63
N PRO A 62 -20.69 20.12 -17.68
CA PRO A 62 -20.53 20.65 -19.02
C PRO A 62 -20.78 22.16 -19.02
N ARG A 63 -19.95 22.91 -19.74
CA ARG A 63 -20.26 24.31 -20.06
C ARG A 63 -21.29 24.34 -21.19
N PHE A 64 -22.20 25.27 -21.11
CA PHE A 64 -23.18 25.50 -22.19
C PHE A 64 -22.75 26.72 -22.99
N SER A 65 -22.95 26.69 -24.30
CA SER A 65 -22.64 27.82 -25.17
C SER A 65 -23.70 28.90 -24.98
N ASP A 66 -23.29 30.09 -24.51
CA ASP A 66 -24.21 31.22 -24.35
C ASP A 66 -24.82 31.61 -25.69
N GLY A 67 -26.16 31.59 -25.75
CA GLY A 67 -26.93 32.00 -26.92
C GLY A 67 -27.00 31.01 -28.09
N LEU A 68 -26.43 29.79 -27.94
CA LEU A 68 -26.63 28.71 -28.88
C LEU A 68 -27.68 27.74 -28.33
N GLU A 69 -28.77 27.59 -29.07
CA GLU A 69 -29.84 26.64 -28.77
C GLU A 69 -29.88 25.57 -29.86
N ASP A 70 -30.18 24.33 -29.47
CA ASP A 70 -30.48 23.28 -30.45
C ASP A 70 -31.82 23.53 -31.12
N GLY A 71 -32.16 22.76 -32.16
CA GLY A 71 -33.42 22.89 -32.86
C GLY A 71 -34.69 22.72 -32.00
N SER A 72 -34.53 22.41 -30.71
CA SER A 72 -35.59 22.27 -29.71
C SER A 72 -35.56 23.39 -28.64
N GLY A 73 -34.69 24.38 -28.79
CA GLY A 73 -34.53 25.50 -27.85
C GLY A 73 -33.74 25.21 -26.57
N ASN A 74 -32.99 24.12 -26.56
CA ASN A 74 -32.11 23.79 -25.42
C ASN A 74 -30.69 24.32 -25.67
N ALA A 75 -30.02 24.78 -24.61
CA ALA A 75 -28.62 25.19 -24.70
C ALA A 75 -27.74 24.02 -25.14
N VAL A 76 -26.85 24.27 -26.12
CA VAL A 76 -25.95 23.26 -26.66
C VAL A 76 -24.80 23.02 -25.66
N PRO A 77 -24.61 21.80 -25.17
CA PRO A 77 -23.48 21.52 -24.29
C PRO A 77 -22.16 21.55 -25.07
N GLN A 78 -21.13 22.16 -24.49
CA GLN A 78 -19.76 22.09 -25.00
C GLN A 78 -19.16 20.72 -24.75
N LEU A 79 -18.10 20.38 -25.49
CA LEU A 79 -17.32 19.19 -25.28
C LEU A 79 -16.88 19.10 -23.80
N ASN A 80 -17.04 17.95 -23.22
CA ASN A 80 -16.75 17.72 -21.81
C ASN A 80 -16.13 16.33 -21.58
N ASN A 81 -14.97 16.11 -22.19
CA ASN A 81 -14.20 14.89 -21.97
C ASN A 81 -13.73 14.83 -20.51
N LYS A 82 -13.79 13.66 -19.91
CA LYS A 82 -13.46 13.41 -18.52
C LYS A 82 -12.43 12.29 -18.47
N VAL A 83 -11.16 12.65 -18.33
CA VAL A 83 -10.05 11.72 -18.28
C VAL A 83 -9.50 11.71 -16.87
N ASN A 84 -9.56 10.57 -16.21
CA ASN A 84 -8.95 10.33 -14.90
C ASN A 84 -7.62 9.59 -15.07
N ASN A 85 -6.56 10.14 -14.48
CA ASN A 85 -5.25 9.51 -14.37
C ASN A 85 -5.09 9.11 -12.92
N ASP A 86 -5.17 7.83 -12.64
CA ASP A 86 -5.27 7.31 -11.27
C ASP A 86 -3.94 7.36 -10.49
N PHE A 87 -3.30 8.53 -10.42
CA PHE A 87 -2.14 8.76 -9.56
C PHE A 87 -2.45 8.52 -8.08
N PHE A 88 -3.72 8.75 -7.66
CA PHE A 88 -4.11 8.51 -6.29
C PHE A 88 -4.03 7.02 -5.95
N GLY A 89 -4.54 6.16 -6.82
CA GLY A 89 -4.42 4.71 -6.70
C GLY A 89 -2.96 4.26 -6.76
N GLU A 90 -2.23 4.68 -7.79
CA GLU A 90 -0.83 4.30 -8.01
C GLU A 90 0.08 4.62 -6.80
N ILE A 91 -0.01 5.84 -6.23
CA ILE A 91 0.80 6.23 -5.06
C ILE A 91 0.54 5.31 -3.87
N ASN A 92 -0.74 4.94 -3.64
CA ASN A 92 -1.12 4.05 -2.56
C ASN A 92 -0.70 2.61 -2.83
N ASP A 93 -0.90 2.10 -4.04
CA ASP A 93 -0.54 0.73 -4.42
C ASP A 93 0.98 0.49 -4.40
N VAL A 94 1.77 1.48 -4.84
CA VAL A 94 3.23 1.42 -4.72
C VAL A 94 3.66 1.36 -3.25
N MET A 95 3.01 2.13 -2.36
CA MET A 95 3.30 2.06 -0.92
C MET A 95 2.97 0.69 -0.34
N VAL A 96 1.81 0.14 -0.67
CA VAL A 96 1.37 -1.19 -0.19
C VAL A 96 2.29 -2.28 -0.72
N GLY A 97 2.53 -2.30 -2.04
CA GLY A 97 3.36 -3.30 -2.68
C GLY A 97 4.81 -3.30 -2.21
N TYR A 98 5.36 -2.12 -1.91
CA TYR A 98 6.73 -1.99 -1.42
C TYR A 98 6.87 -2.38 0.06
N PHE A 99 5.96 -1.89 0.92
CA PHE A 99 6.05 -2.10 2.37
C PHE A 99 5.58 -3.50 2.79
N ALA A 100 4.43 -3.95 2.31
CA ALA A 100 3.77 -5.18 2.73
C ALA A 100 3.77 -6.28 1.65
N GLY A 101 4.41 -6.07 0.50
CA GLY A 101 4.43 -7.03 -0.61
C GLY A 101 5.24 -8.32 -0.35
N LYS A 102 5.97 -8.38 0.78
CA LYS A 102 6.58 -9.60 1.33
C LYS A 102 6.02 -9.88 2.71
N ALA A 103 5.89 -11.15 3.06
CA ALA A 103 5.46 -11.56 4.38
C ALA A 103 6.44 -11.07 5.45
N ALA A 104 5.93 -10.51 6.54
CA ALA A 104 6.72 -10.16 7.71
C ALA A 104 7.10 -11.41 8.49
N SER A 105 8.28 -11.41 9.08
CA SER A 105 8.75 -12.49 9.97
C SER A 105 8.35 -12.20 11.41
N TYR A 106 7.68 -13.16 12.05
CA TYR A 106 7.28 -13.08 13.45
C TYR A 106 8.17 -14.02 14.25
N SER A 107 8.88 -13.49 15.23
CA SER A 107 9.85 -14.24 16.01
C SER A 107 9.66 -14.02 17.50
N TYR A 108 10.07 -15.02 18.29
CA TYR A 108 10.07 -14.98 19.74
C TYR A 108 11.51 -15.28 20.20
N ALA A 109 12.16 -14.32 20.88
CA ALA A 109 13.54 -14.44 21.31
C ALA A 109 13.67 -15.46 22.43
N GLU A 110 14.81 -16.15 22.47
CA GLU A 110 15.22 -16.96 23.62
C GLU A 110 15.86 -16.04 24.67
N ASP A 111 15.38 -16.12 25.90
CA ASP A 111 16.03 -15.44 27.01
C ASP A 111 17.13 -16.36 27.54
N GLU A 112 18.41 -16.02 27.29
CA GLU A 112 19.59 -16.75 27.80
C GLU A 112 19.56 -16.86 29.32
N SER A 113 18.83 -15.98 30.03
CA SER A 113 18.65 -16.04 31.49
C SER A 113 17.62 -17.08 31.95
N ALA A 114 16.69 -17.50 31.06
CA ALA A 114 15.67 -18.51 31.34
C ALA A 114 16.20 -19.97 31.24
N GLU A 115 17.32 -20.19 30.56
CA GLU A 115 17.93 -21.53 30.40
C GLU A 115 18.32 -22.20 31.76
N SER A 116 18.44 -21.42 32.82
CA SER A 116 18.77 -21.94 34.15
C SER A 116 17.59 -22.41 35.00
N ALA A 117 16.33 -22.20 34.55
CA ALA A 117 15.13 -22.66 35.26
C ALA A 117 14.60 -23.95 34.61
N THR A 118 14.45 -25.01 35.43
CA THR A 118 13.86 -26.29 35.00
C THR A 118 12.43 -26.06 34.43
N GLY A 119 12.27 -26.15 33.11
CA GLY A 119 11.01 -25.87 32.40
C GLY A 119 11.03 -24.64 31.50
N GLY A 120 12.10 -23.85 31.48
CA GLY A 120 12.21 -22.64 30.67
C GLY A 120 12.13 -22.92 29.16
N GLU A 121 12.87 -23.92 28.68
CA GLU A 121 12.89 -24.32 27.27
C GLU A 121 11.51 -24.77 26.73
N ALA A 122 10.79 -25.59 27.52
CA ALA A 122 9.45 -26.04 27.14
C ALA A 122 8.43 -24.88 27.10
N ALA A 123 8.59 -23.86 27.95
CA ALA A 123 7.74 -22.67 27.97
C ALA A 123 8.00 -21.78 26.73
N VAL A 124 9.26 -21.59 26.38
CA VAL A 124 9.67 -20.82 25.19
C VAL A 124 9.15 -21.51 23.92
N GLU A 125 9.29 -22.84 23.83
CA GLU A 125 8.80 -23.59 22.68
C GLU A 125 7.27 -23.54 22.57
N ALA A 126 6.53 -23.58 23.68
CA ALA A 126 5.09 -23.40 23.70
C ALA A 126 4.67 -22.00 23.24
N ALA A 127 5.40 -20.95 23.63
CA ALA A 127 5.17 -19.57 23.20
C ALA A 127 5.45 -19.38 21.70
N LYS A 128 6.57 -19.90 21.19
CA LYS A 128 6.92 -19.92 19.77
C LYS A 128 5.83 -20.59 18.94
N LYS A 129 5.38 -21.76 19.39
CA LYS A 129 4.33 -22.53 18.72
C LYS A 129 3.01 -21.75 18.68
N ALA A 130 2.59 -21.20 19.82
CA ALA A 130 1.35 -20.41 19.91
C ALA A 130 1.36 -19.20 18.98
N LEU A 131 2.48 -18.47 18.92
CA LEU A 131 2.69 -17.34 18.02
C LEU A 131 2.63 -17.79 16.54
N SER A 132 3.32 -18.87 16.18
CA SER A 132 3.33 -19.42 14.82
C SER A 132 1.94 -19.86 14.38
N GLU A 133 1.19 -20.53 15.28
CA GLU A 133 -0.19 -20.94 15.02
C GLU A 133 -1.12 -19.72 14.82
N PHE A 134 -0.98 -18.67 15.62
CA PHE A 134 -1.73 -17.42 15.46
C PHE A 134 -1.43 -16.77 14.10
N VAL A 135 -0.15 -16.62 13.74
CA VAL A 135 0.29 -16.03 12.46
C VAL A 135 -0.29 -16.78 11.26
N THR A 136 -0.19 -18.13 11.30
CA THR A 136 -0.67 -18.98 10.20
C THR A 136 -2.20 -19.01 10.13
N ARG A 137 -2.89 -19.13 11.27
CA ARG A 137 -4.35 -19.21 11.36
C ARG A 137 -5.04 -17.95 10.86
N ASN A 138 -4.42 -16.79 11.08
CA ASN A 138 -4.97 -15.50 10.68
C ASN A 138 -4.46 -15.00 9.33
N ASN A 139 -3.55 -15.73 8.68
CA ASN A 139 -2.88 -15.24 7.47
C ASN A 139 -2.37 -13.80 7.65
N MET A 140 -1.48 -13.60 8.62
CA MET A 140 -1.00 -12.26 9.00
C MET A 140 -0.40 -11.48 7.83
N TYR A 141 0.01 -12.16 6.77
CA TYR A 141 0.44 -11.49 5.53
C TYR A 141 -0.69 -10.68 4.89
N ASP A 142 -1.86 -11.27 4.73
CA ASP A 142 -3.05 -10.60 4.19
C ASP A 142 -3.55 -9.48 5.11
N VAL A 143 -3.55 -9.73 6.43
CA VAL A 143 -3.89 -8.71 7.43
C VAL A 143 -2.97 -7.49 7.31
N ASN A 144 -1.67 -7.69 7.18
CA ASN A 144 -0.70 -6.60 7.04
C ASN A 144 -0.85 -5.83 5.72
N LEU A 145 -1.18 -6.53 4.62
CA LEU A 145 -1.52 -5.89 3.34
C LEU A 145 -2.74 -4.97 3.48
N GLU A 146 -3.84 -5.49 4.03
CA GLU A 146 -5.08 -4.72 4.21
C GLU A 146 -4.90 -3.55 5.19
N VAL A 147 -4.19 -3.74 6.31
CA VAL A 147 -3.82 -2.67 7.24
C VAL A 147 -3.02 -1.59 6.53
N THR A 148 -1.99 -1.97 5.77
CA THR A 148 -1.14 -1.03 5.02
C THR A 148 -1.96 -0.27 3.98
N LYS A 149 -2.87 -0.95 3.26
CA LYS A 149 -3.76 -0.34 2.28
C LYS A 149 -4.65 0.72 2.93
N PHE A 150 -5.39 0.39 3.99
CA PHE A 150 -6.25 1.36 4.66
C PHE A 150 -5.46 2.50 5.28
N ALA A 151 -4.30 2.22 5.90
CA ALA A 151 -3.43 3.25 6.45
C ALA A 151 -2.91 4.19 5.34
N SER A 152 -2.48 3.65 4.19
CA SER A 152 -2.00 4.44 3.05
C SER A 152 -3.10 5.29 2.43
N VAL A 153 -4.28 4.72 2.20
CA VAL A 153 -5.40 5.38 1.52
C VAL A 153 -6.12 6.38 2.43
N CYS A 154 -6.39 6.01 3.68
CA CYS A 154 -7.25 6.78 4.59
C CYS A 154 -6.47 7.54 5.67
N GLY A 155 -5.18 7.22 5.87
CA GLY A 155 -4.31 7.80 6.88
C GLY A 155 -4.17 6.96 8.15
N TYR A 156 -5.06 6.00 8.41
CA TYR A 156 -4.96 4.99 9.47
C TYR A 156 -5.81 3.76 9.12
N ALA A 157 -5.61 2.66 9.84
CA ALA A 157 -6.41 1.43 9.75
C ALA A 157 -6.80 0.95 11.14
N GLY A 158 -7.96 0.30 11.27
CA GLY A 158 -8.36 -0.41 12.48
C GLY A 158 -7.91 -1.87 12.43
N ARG A 159 -7.48 -2.42 13.58
CA ARG A 159 -7.16 -3.84 13.76
C ARG A 159 -7.86 -4.34 15.02
N LEU A 160 -8.84 -5.24 14.85
CA LEU A 160 -9.67 -5.79 15.92
C LEU A 160 -9.27 -7.23 16.19
N PHE A 161 -9.00 -7.55 17.46
CA PHE A 161 -8.76 -8.91 17.94
C PHE A 161 -10.02 -9.45 18.59
N TYR A 162 -10.30 -10.73 18.37
CA TYR A 162 -11.44 -11.39 18.99
C TYR A 162 -11.15 -12.89 19.17
N ILE A 163 -11.92 -13.53 20.02
CA ILE A 163 -11.86 -14.98 20.21
C ILE A 163 -13.04 -15.61 19.46
N ASP A 164 -12.75 -16.59 18.62
CA ASP A 164 -13.77 -17.27 17.86
C ASP A 164 -14.52 -18.33 18.72
N ARG A 165 -15.54 -18.95 18.13
CA ARG A 165 -16.36 -19.99 18.81
C ARG A 165 -15.58 -21.24 19.21
N HIS A 166 -14.38 -21.42 18.68
CA HIS A 166 -13.49 -22.54 19.00
C HIS A 166 -12.49 -22.17 20.10
N GLY A 167 -12.50 -20.92 20.55
CA GLY A 167 -11.57 -20.39 21.54
C GLY A 167 -10.23 -19.94 20.93
N ASP A 168 -10.18 -19.76 19.61
CA ASP A 168 -8.97 -19.36 18.91
C ASP A 168 -8.90 -17.84 18.77
N GLU A 169 -7.68 -17.28 18.95
CA GLU A 169 -7.40 -15.88 18.74
C GLU A 169 -7.47 -15.55 17.24
N ARG A 170 -8.30 -14.56 16.92
CA ARG A 170 -8.53 -14.07 15.57
C ARG A 170 -8.24 -12.59 15.49
N VAL A 171 -7.92 -12.14 14.27
CA VAL A 171 -7.73 -10.74 13.95
C VAL A 171 -8.52 -10.40 12.68
N MET A 172 -9.10 -9.20 12.66
CA MET A 172 -9.74 -8.65 11.47
C MET A 172 -9.34 -7.20 11.29
N VAL A 173 -9.24 -6.78 10.04
CA VAL A 173 -9.02 -5.39 9.68
C VAL A 173 -10.36 -4.67 9.63
N VAL A 174 -10.45 -3.52 10.29
CA VAL A 174 -11.65 -2.69 10.33
C VAL A 174 -11.38 -1.41 9.55
N PRO A 175 -12.27 -1.02 8.62
CA PRO A 175 -12.11 0.22 7.89
C PRO A 175 -12.04 1.43 8.81
N PRO A 176 -11.23 2.46 8.49
CA PRO A 176 -11.10 3.67 9.31
C PRO A 176 -12.43 4.40 9.55
N TYR A 177 -13.31 4.41 8.56
CA TYR A 177 -14.63 5.04 8.65
C TYR A 177 -15.64 4.27 9.53
N GLU A 178 -15.22 3.10 10.08
CA GLU A 178 -15.97 2.32 11.06
C GLU A 178 -15.25 2.25 12.42
N THR A 179 -14.04 2.83 12.53
CA THR A 179 -13.14 2.67 13.66
C THR A 179 -12.98 3.98 14.43
N ILE A 180 -13.29 3.99 15.69
CA ILE A 180 -13.00 5.06 16.63
C ILE A 180 -12.14 4.48 17.76
N VAL A 181 -11.00 5.09 18.02
CA VAL A 181 -10.12 4.71 19.11
C VAL A 181 -9.93 5.91 20.04
N LEU A 182 -10.16 5.67 21.31
CA LEU A 182 -9.97 6.66 22.38
C LEU A 182 -8.70 6.29 23.14
N ALA A 183 -7.70 7.16 23.08
CA ALA A 183 -6.42 6.92 23.71
C ALA A 183 -5.88 8.23 24.29
N ARG A 184 -5.31 8.18 25.51
CA ARG A 184 -4.65 9.34 26.14
C ARG A 184 -3.31 9.67 25.50
N ASP A 185 -2.56 8.63 25.11
CA ASP A 185 -1.24 8.79 24.52
C ASP A 185 -1.20 8.43 23.03
N LYS A 186 -1.32 7.16 22.73
CA LYS A 186 -1.13 6.61 21.37
C LYS A 186 -2.34 5.80 20.96
N ILE A 187 -2.84 6.05 19.77
CA ILE A 187 -3.98 5.28 19.21
C ILE A 187 -3.68 3.81 18.95
N GLN A 188 -2.40 3.42 18.97
CA GLN A 188 -1.98 2.02 18.93
C GLN A 188 -2.20 1.28 20.26
N GLU A 189 -2.30 2.03 21.36
CA GLU A 189 -2.52 1.53 22.72
C GLU A 189 -3.80 2.16 23.28
N PRO A 190 -4.98 1.70 22.85
CA PRO A 190 -6.26 2.32 23.20
C PRO A 190 -6.66 2.09 24.66
N ASP A 191 -7.25 3.10 25.29
CA ASP A 191 -8.01 2.94 26.53
C ASP A 191 -9.37 2.33 26.22
N TYR A 192 -10.07 2.88 25.22
CA TYR A 192 -11.38 2.47 24.75
C TYR A 192 -11.46 2.54 23.23
N ALA A 193 -12.41 1.81 22.63
CA ALA A 193 -12.66 1.90 21.20
C ALA A 193 -14.14 1.67 20.88
N VAL A 194 -14.58 2.19 19.75
CA VAL A 194 -15.92 1.95 19.22
C VAL A 194 -15.82 1.59 17.75
N ARG A 195 -16.39 0.46 17.37
CA ARG A 195 -16.64 0.10 15.98
C ARG A 195 -18.11 0.34 15.68
N TYR A 196 -18.43 1.04 14.59
CA TYR A 196 -19.81 1.22 14.18
C TYR A 196 -20.00 1.02 12.68
N TYR A 197 -21.01 0.25 12.33
CA TYR A 197 -21.25 -0.20 10.97
C TYR A 197 -22.74 -0.43 10.73
N ALA A 198 -23.13 -0.44 9.47
CA ALA A 198 -24.49 -0.73 9.06
C ALA A 198 -24.60 -2.14 8.51
N THR A 199 -25.68 -2.82 8.83
CA THR A 199 -26.08 -4.09 8.21
C THR A 199 -27.40 -3.93 7.49
N THR A 200 -27.51 -4.53 6.30
CA THR A 200 -28.78 -4.56 5.57
C THR A 200 -29.46 -5.90 5.80
N GLY A 201 -30.60 -5.87 6.46
CA GLY A 201 -31.42 -7.08 6.68
C GLY A 201 -32.02 -7.62 5.36
N ILE A 202 -32.55 -8.84 5.41
CA ILE A 202 -33.21 -9.49 4.25
C ILE A 202 -34.36 -8.62 3.72
N SER A 203 -35.00 -7.82 4.56
CA SER A 203 -36.07 -6.88 4.19
C SER A 203 -35.59 -5.61 3.48
N GLY A 204 -34.27 -5.42 3.33
CA GLY A 204 -33.68 -4.18 2.81
C GLY A 204 -33.59 -3.04 3.85
N ALA A 205 -34.04 -3.27 5.09
CA ALA A 205 -33.90 -2.26 6.14
C ALA A 205 -32.43 -2.22 6.62
N GLU A 206 -31.89 -1.01 6.72
CA GLU A 206 -30.56 -0.75 7.27
C GLU A 206 -30.66 -0.58 8.79
N VAL A 207 -29.85 -1.35 9.50
CA VAL A 207 -29.72 -1.28 10.96
C VAL A 207 -28.26 -0.95 11.28
N TRP A 208 -28.05 0.06 12.11
CA TRP A 208 -26.74 0.45 12.58
C TRP A 208 -26.41 -0.24 13.89
N HIS A 209 -25.18 -0.74 13.97
CA HIS A 209 -24.61 -1.36 15.14
C HIS A 209 -23.42 -0.51 15.62
N ALA A 210 -23.22 -0.45 16.91
CA ALA A 210 -22.03 0.11 17.52
C ALA A 210 -21.55 -0.82 18.64
N ASP A 211 -20.33 -1.31 18.50
CA ASP A 211 -19.66 -2.18 19.46
C ASP A 211 -18.61 -1.35 20.18
N ALA A 212 -18.83 -1.06 21.47
CA ALA A 212 -17.90 -0.31 22.30
C ALA A 212 -17.08 -1.28 23.15
N TYR A 213 -15.75 -1.13 23.10
CA TYR A 213 -14.78 -2.01 23.73
C TYR A 213 -14.07 -1.30 24.87
N ASP A 214 -14.02 -1.95 26.02
CA ASP A 214 -13.12 -1.61 27.13
C ASP A 214 -12.02 -2.67 27.30
N GLY A 215 -11.36 -2.73 28.46
CA GLY A 215 -10.31 -3.75 28.74
C GLY A 215 -10.86 -5.15 29.00
N HIS A 216 -12.17 -5.33 29.19
CA HIS A 216 -12.75 -6.61 29.64
C HIS A 216 -14.01 -7.01 28.88
N SER A 217 -14.81 -6.02 28.43
CA SER A 217 -16.14 -6.24 27.85
C SER A 217 -16.35 -5.54 26.52
N VAL A 218 -17.31 -6.09 25.77
CA VAL A 218 -17.90 -5.45 24.59
C VAL A 218 -19.31 -5.04 24.94
N HIS A 219 -19.64 -3.77 24.71
CA HIS A 219 -20.97 -3.22 24.92
C HIS A 219 -21.63 -3.02 23.57
N TYR A 220 -22.73 -3.72 23.31
CA TYR A 220 -23.45 -3.66 22.05
C TYR A 220 -24.54 -2.60 22.07
N PHE A 221 -24.60 -1.82 20.99
CA PHE A 221 -25.64 -0.80 20.77
C PHE A 221 -26.22 -0.97 19.37
N GLU A 222 -27.50 -0.73 19.24
CA GLU A 222 -28.23 -0.83 17.96
C GLU A 222 -29.14 0.38 17.79
N GLY A 223 -29.41 0.75 16.54
CA GLY A 223 -30.34 1.84 16.25
C GLY A 223 -30.18 2.46 14.88
N ALA A 224 -30.33 3.78 14.84
CA ALA A 224 -30.04 4.59 13.68
C ALA A 224 -28.76 5.41 13.92
N LEU A 225 -28.12 5.86 12.87
CA LEU A 225 -26.92 6.71 12.99
C LEU A 225 -27.24 7.96 13.84
N GLY A 226 -26.51 8.12 14.96
CA GLY A 226 -26.72 9.19 15.93
C GLY A 226 -27.79 8.93 16.98
N ASN A 227 -28.43 7.76 16.98
CA ASN A 227 -29.40 7.35 17.99
C ASN A 227 -29.28 5.85 18.29
N PHE A 228 -28.20 5.50 18.96
CA PHE A 228 -27.89 4.14 19.40
C PHE A 228 -28.40 3.91 20.81
N LEU A 229 -28.99 2.74 21.05
CA LEU A 229 -29.46 2.26 22.34
C LEU A 229 -28.76 0.96 22.69
N ARG A 230 -28.41 0.78 23.95
CA ARG A 230 -27.74 -0.42 24.44
C ARG A 230 -28.60 -1.66 24.21
N SER A 231 -28.05 -2.66 23.54
CA SER A 231 -28.72 -3.95 23.25
C SER A 231 -28.16 -5.12 24.04
N GLY A 232 -26.89 -5.05 24.48
CA GLY A 232 -26.25 -6.13 25.23
C GLY A 232 -24.86 -5.78 25.73
N GLU A 233 -24.27 -6.77 26.41
CA GLU A 233 -22.90 -6.75 26.89
C GLU A 233 -22.37 -8.17 26.96
N GLU A 234 -21.07 -8.37 26.62
CA GLU A 234 -20.40 -9.65 26.68
C GLU A 234 -18.94 -9.45 27.12
N GLU A 235 -18.44 -10.33 27.97
CA GLU A 235 -17.04 -10.31 28.37
C GLU A 235 -16.17 -10.91 27.26
N HIS A 236 -15.04 -10.24 26.94
CA HIS A 236 -14.01 -10.80 26.08
C HIS A 236 -12.84 -11.34 26.91
N LEU A 237 -12.01 -12.20 26.28
CA LEU A 237 -10.93 -12.89 27.00
C LEU A 237 -9.64 -12.07 27.13
N PHE A 238 -9.55 -10.90 26.54
CA PHE A 238 -8.39 -10.01 26.66
C PHE A 238 -8.45 -9.18 27.95
N GLU A 239 -7.30 -8.66 28.38
CA GLU A 239 -7.19 -7.76 29.54
C GLU A 239 -7.02 -6.29 29.13
N PHE A 240 -7.07 -6.01 27.84
CA PHE A 240 -6.90 -4.69 27.25
C PHE A 240 -7.90 -4.51 26.11
N CYS A 241 -8.14 -3.26 25.71
CA CYS A 241 -9.05 -2.95 24.60
C CYS A 241 -8.61 -3.63 23.29
N PRO A 242 -9.46 -4.49 22.66
CA PRO A 242 -9.05 -5.32 21.55
C PRO A 242 -9.05 -4.61 20.18
N LEU A 243 -9.54 -3.38 20.07
CA LEU A 243 -9.58 -2.61 18.81
C LEU A 243 -8.57 -1.47 18.86
N GLN A 244 -7.49 -1.59 18.13
CA GLN A 244 -6.46 -0.56 17.99
C GLN A 244 -6.53 0.13 16.63
N ALA A 245 -5.97 1.34 16.52
CA ALA A 245 -5.77 2.03 15.26
C ALA A 245 -4.28 2.18 14.94
N ILE A 246 -3.93 1.98 13.68
CA ILE A 246 -2.56 2.04 13.17
C ILE A 246 -2.47 3.21 12.20
N PRO A 247 -1.87 4.34 12.57
CA PRO A 247 -1.74 5.50 11.71
C PRO A 247 -0.59 5.35 10.73
N LEU A 248 -0.75 5.86 9.50
CA LEU A 248 0.33 5.94 8.53
C LEU A 248 1.46 6.87 9.00
N ASN A 249 1.08 7.97 9.61
CA ASN A 249 1.96 9.03 10.12
C ASN A 249 1.33 9.71 11.32
N GLY A 250 2.06 10.62 11.98
CA GLY A 250 1.57 11.32 13.17
C GLY A 250 0.33 12.18 12.95
N GLU A 251 0.13 12.67 11.73
CA GLU A 251 -1.00 13.50 11.33
C GLU A 251 -2.20 12.70 10.79
N MET A 252 -2.09 11.38 10.65
CA MET A 252 -3.09 10.49 10.04
C MET A 252 -3.51 10.94 8.63
N LEU A 253 -2.55 11.41 7.83
CA LEU A 253 -2.77 11.80 6.45
C LEU A 253 -2.50 10.64 5.50
N SER A 254 -3.32 10.53 4.44
CA SER A 254 -3.10 9.59 3.34
C SER A 254 -1.75 9.82 2.63
N SER A 255 -1.22 8.78 2.02
CA SER A 255 0.00 8.82 1.21
C SER A 255 -0.08 9.85 0.08
N ALA A 256 -1.24 10.02 -0.54
CA ALA A 256 -1.48 10.90 -1.68
C ALA A 256 -2.19 12.21 -1.32
N GLU A 257 -2.68 12.39 -0.08
CA GLU A 257 -3.55 13.51 0.28
C GLU A 257 -2.92 14.89 0.02
N ARG A 258 -1.60 15.01 0.24
CA ARG A 258 -0.87 16.28 0.03
C ARG A 258 -0.75 16.69 -1.43
N VAL A 259 -0.94 15.77 -2.35
CA VAL A 259 -0.79 16.01 -3.80
C VAL A 259 -2.11 15.94 -4.55
N MET A 260 -3.24 15.75 -3.87
CA MET A 260 -4.56 15.63 -4.49
C MET A 260 -4.88 16.81 -5.43
N ALA A 261 -4.57 18.04 -5.03
CA ALA A 261 -4.82 19.21 -5.86
C ALA A 261 -3.97 19.22 -7.15
N LEU A 262 -2.77 18.62 -7.14
CA LEU A 262 -1.95 18.47 -8.34
C LEU A 262 -2.52 17.40 -9.26
N ILE A 263 -3.04 16.31 -8.70
CA ILE A 263 -3.71 15.24 -9.44
C ILE A 263 -4.96 15.80 -10.13
N ASP A 264 -5.79 16.55 -9.39
CA ASP A 264 -7.00 17.16 -9.92
C ASP A 264 -6.71 18.14 -11.07
N GLU A 265 -5.64 18.92 -11.00
CA GLU A 265 -5.22 19.83 -12.07
C GLU A 265 -4.63 19.07 -13.26
N TYR A 266 -3.93 17.96 -13.04
CA TYR A 266 -3.45 17.09 -14.11
C TYR A 266 -4.63 16.52 -14.92
N ASP A 267 -5.60 15.92 -14.24
CA ASP A 267 -6.82 15.35 -14.87
C ASP A 267 -7.60 16.40 -15.65
N LYS A 268 -7.71 17.61 -15.10
CA LYS A 268 -8.37 18.73 -15.76
C LYS A 268 -7.62 19.16 -17.03
N THR A 269 -6.29 19.25 -16.96
CA THR A 269 -5.46 19.66 -18.12
C THR A 269 -5.53 18.62 -19.23
N VAL A 270 -5.44 17.32 -18.91
CA VAL A 270 -5.58 16.23 -19.89
C VAL A 270 -6.97 16.22 -20.50
N SER A 271 -8.01 16.44 -19.70
CA SER A 271 -9.40 16.51 -20.18
C SER A 271 -9.64 17.72 -21.09
N ASP A 272 -9.03 18.87 -20.78
CA ASP A 272 -9.10 20.07 -21.64
C ASP A 272 -8.33 19.86 -22.94
N ASN A 273 -7.16 19.20 -22.93
CA ASN A 273 -6.43 18.82 -24.14
C ASN A 273 -7.26 17.85 -25.02
N ALA A 274 -7.97 16.89 -24.40
CA ALA A 274 -8.88 15.98 -25.10
C ALA A 274 -10.04 16.75 -25.76
N ASN A 275 -10.63 17.75 -25.07
CA ASN A 275 -11.66 18.61 -25.66
C ASN A 275 -11.11 19.43 -26.84
N ASP A 276 -9.91 19.99 -26.72
CA ASP A 276 -9.27 20.75 -27.79
C ASP A 276 -8.94 19.85 -29.00
N ALA A 277 -8.48 18.62 -28.79
CA ALA A 277 -8.21 17.66 -29.85
C ALA A 277 -9.51 17.26 -30.59
N GLU A 278 -10.60 16.99 -29.88
CA GLU A 278 -11.89 16.68 -30.43
C GLU A 278 -12.49 17.90 -31.16
N GLY A 279 -12.40 19.09 -30.56
CA GLY A 279 -12.86 20.35 -31.14
C GLY A 279 -12.14 20.72 -32.45
N ASN A 280 -10.84 20.41 -32.54
CA ASN A 280 -10.08 20.65 -33.79
C ASN A 280 -10.46 19.69 -34.91
N THR A 281 -10.90 18.48 -34.57
CA THR A 281 -11.43 17.52 -35.57
C THR A 281 -12.71 18.04 -36.21
N HIS A 282 -13.49 18.88 -35.49
CA HIS A 282 -14.69 19.56 -35.95
C HIS A 282 -14.45 21.06 -36.19
N ALA A 283 -13.31 21.43 -36.80
CA ALA A 283 -12.91 22.81 -37.00
C ALA A 283 -14.01 23.59 -37.79
N LEU A 284 -14.29 24.80 -37.27
CA LEU A 284 -15.28 25.70 -37.93
C LEU A 284 -14.77 26.20 -39.29
N GLN A 285 -15.57 26.01 -40.32
CA GLN A 285 -15.33 26.64 -41.61
C GLN A 285 -15.67 28.13 -41.57
N VAL A 286 -14.70 28.96 -41.91
CA VAL A 286 -14.93 30.41 -42.08
C VAL A 286 -15.11 30.72 -43.54
N LEU A 287 -16.24 31.32 -43.86
CA LEU A 287 -16.65 31.74 -45.20
C LEU A 287 -16.50 33.26 -45.30
N ASP A 288 -15.29 33.74 -45.62
CA ASP A 288 -15.01 35.17 -45.70
C ASP A 288 -15.40 35.74 -47.08
N GLY A 289 -16.27 36.74 -47.06
CA GLY A 289 -16.71 37.44 -48.28
C GLY A 289 -17.73 36.71 -49.16
N ILE A 290 -18.30 35.57 -48.73
CA ILE A 290 -19.20 34.74 -49.55
C ILE A 290 -20.69 35.16 -49.43
N GLY A 291 -21.04 36.05 -48.52
CA GLY A 291 -22.42 36.40 -48.22
C GLY A 291 -23.19 35.33 -47.43
N GLU A 292 -24.44 35.55 -47.12
CA GLU A 292 -25.27 34.60 -46.37
C GLU A 292 -25.58 33.37 -47.22
N LEU A 293 -25.22 32.20 -46.73
CA LEU A 293 -25.62 30.92 -47.30
C LEU A 293 -27.04 30.52 -46.84
N SER A 294 -27.79 29.98 -47.75
CA SER A 294 -29.10 29.40 -47.41
C SER A 294 -28.93 28.14 -46.56
N GLN A 295 -29.92 27.78 -45.75
CA GLN A 295 -29.92 26.54 -44.96
C GLN A 295 -29.67 25.29 -45.79
N ALA A 296 -30.14 25.25 -47.03
CA ALA A 296 -29.91 24.13 -47.95
C ALA A 296 -28.42 24.02 -48.36
N GLN A 297 -27.76 25.14 -48.58
CA GLN A 297 -26.33 25.18 -48.90
C GLN A 297 -25.46 24.82 -47.68
N LEU A 298 -25.84 25.26 -46.49
CA LEU A 298 -25.17 24.87 -45.25
C LEU A 298 -25.29 23.36 -45.00
N ALA A 299 -26.48 22.77 -45.22
CA ALA A 299 -26.71 21.33 -45.10
C ALA A 299 -25.92 20.53 -46.17
N GLU A 300 -25.66 21.10 -47.34
CA GLU A 300 -24.86 20.45 -48.37
C GLU A 300 -23.37 20.51 -48.08
N VAL A 301 -22.87 21.61 -47.51
CA VAL A 301 -21.51 21.74 -46.98
C VAL A 301 -21.25 20.73 -45.87
N ASP A 302 -22.19 20.63 -44.94
CA ASP A 302 -22.10 19.68 -43.81
C ASP A 302 -22.09 18.22 -44.28
N ARG A 303 -22.92 17.89 -45.28
CA ARG A 303 -23.02 16.53 -45.83
C ARG A 303 -21.86 16.14 -46.73
N ALA A 304 -21.39 17.08 -47.58
CA ALA A 304 -20.37 16.83 -48.61
C ALA A 304 -18.93 17.17 -48.14
N GLY A 305 -18.81 17.92 -47.05
CA GLY A 305 -17.52 18.43 -46.56
C GLY A 305 -16.84 19.41 -47.51
N VAL A 306 -17.54 19.88 -48.55
CA VAL A 306 -17.00 20.72 -49.61
C VAL A 306 -17.95 21.90 -49.91
N LEU A 307 -17.41 23.12 -49.89
CA LEU A 307 -18.08 24.31 -50.33
C LEU A 307 -17.70 24.61 -51.79
N GLN A 308 -18.65 24.55 -52.72
CA GLN A 308 -18.47 25.02 -54.10
C GLN A 308 -18.80 26.49 -54.21
N ILE A 309 -17.80 27.30 -54.58
CA ILE A 309 -17.97 28.74 -54.85
C ILE A 309 -18.24 28.93 -56.34
N SER A 310 -19.38 29.53 -56.68
CA SER A 310 -19.74 29.78 -58.10
C SER A 310 -18.77 30.79 -58.73
N PRO A 311 -18.39 30.61 -60.01
CA PRO A 311 -17.42 31.45 -60.71
C PRO A 311 -17.78 32.96 -60.81
N GLY A 312 -19.03 33.35 -60.53
CA GLY A 312 -19.48 34.75 -60.56
C GLY A 312 -19.02 35.63 -59.40
N TYR A 313 -18.40 35.05 -58.41
CA TYR A 313 -17.80 35.74 -57.25
C TYR A 313 -16.29 35.82 -57.33
N ALA A 314 -15.68 35.74 -58.48
CA ALA A 314 -14.24 35.67 -58.67
C ALA A 314 -13.55 37.05 -58.54
N ASP A 315 -13.84 37.81 -57.50
CA ASP A 315 -13.23 39.10 -57.18
C ASP A 315 -11.88 38.98 -56.42
N GLY A 316 -11.42 37.78 -56.21
CA GLY A 316 -10.12 37.52 -55.58
C GLY A 316 -10.09 37.72 -54.06
N THR A 317 -11.21 38.11 -53.46
CA THR A 317 -11.29 38.45 -52.02
C THR A 317 -11.98 37.39 -51.17
N HIS A 318 -12.56 36.33 -51.80
CA HIS A 318 -13.24 35.26 -51.05
C HIS A 318 -12.30 34.21 -50.60
N ARG A 319 -12.32 33.92 -49.31
CA ARG A 319 -11.49 32.88 -48.70
C ARG A 319 -12.34 31.89 -47.90
N VAL A 320 -12.04 30.62 -48.05
CA VAL A 320 -12.57 29.56 -47.22
C VAL A 320 -11.40 28.96 -46.50
N TYR A 321 -11.43 28.97 -45.19
CA TYR A 321 -10.42 28.37 -44.36
C TYR A 321 -11.02 27.81 -43.08
N TYR A 322 -10.35 26.85 -42.48
CA TYR A 322 -10.74 26.33 -41.17
C TYR A 322 -10.20 27.23 -40.09
N LEU A 323 -11.06 27.64 -39.16
CA LEU A 323 -10.62 28.30 -37.92
C LEU A 323 -10.11 27.22 -36.97
N THR A 324 -8.82 26.99 -37.02
CA THR A 324 -8.15 26.11 -36.07
C THR A 324 -7.59 26.91 -34.90
N LYS A 325 -7.79 26.42 -33.68
CA LYS A 325 -7.13 26.96 -32.52
C LYS A 325 -5.64 26.56 -32.62
N ASP A 326 -4.74 27.53 -32.54
CA ASP A 326 -3.30 27.25 -32.45
C ASP A 326 -3.01 26.72 -31.06
N ILE A 327 -2.89 25.39 -30.95
CA ILE A 327 -2.61 24.72 -29.68
C ILE A 327 -1.10 24.73 -29.48
N ASN A 328 -0.64 25.32 -28.37
CA ASN A 328 0.76 25.26 -27.99
C ASN A 328 1.04 23.93 -27.29
N ASP A 329 1.18 22.85 -28.07
CA ASP A 329 1.48 21.50 -27.57
C ASP A 329 2.66 21.47 -26.64
N SER A 330 3.75 22.16 -26.98
CA SER A 330 4.95 22.20 -26.14
C SER A 330 4.70 22.79 -24.75
N PHE A 331 3.83 23.80 -24.63
CA PHE A 331 3.46 24.38 -23.34
C PHE A 331 2.63 23.38 -22.51
N ASN A 332 1.67 22.73 -23.14
CA ASN A 332 0.81 21.76 -22.48
C ASN A 332 1.62 20.55 -21.99
N GLU A 333 2.47 19.98 -22.86
CA GLU A 333 3.34 18.86 -22.49
C GLU A 333 4.29 19.24 -21.34
N HIS A 334 4.97 20.38 -21.41
CA HIS A 334 5.83 20.85 -20.32
C HIS A 334 5.06 21.11 -19.01
N HIS A 335 3.79 21.50 -19.11
CA HIS A 335 2.95 21.69 -17.93
C HIS A 335 2.58 20.35 -17.29
N LEU A 336 2.18 19.37 -18.09
CA LEU A 336 1.87 18.00 -17.64
C LEU A 336 3.11 17.34 -17.04
N ASP A 337 4.26 17.39 -17.70
CA ASP A 337 5.53 16.89 -17.18
C ASP A 337 5.88 17.46 -15.81
N ARG A 338 5.62 18.77 -15.62
CA ARG A 338 5.89 19.44 -14.34
C ARG A 338 4.92 18.98 -13.26
N LEU A 339 3.63 18.82 -13.59
CA LEU A 339 2.63 18.32 -12.66
C LEU A 339 2.97 16.89 -12.24
N GLU A 340 3.23 16.00 -13.19
CA GLU A 340 3.62 14.62 -12.92
C GLU A 340 4.85 14.54 -12.00
N ARG A 341 5.92 15.25 -12.37
CA ARG A 341 7.14 15.30 -11.56
C ARG A 341 6.89 15.82 -10.15
N ASN A 342 6.00 16.80 -9.97
CA ASN A 342 5.65 17.34 -8.66
C ASN A 342 4.77 16.37 -7.87
N ILE A 343 3.86 15.64 -8.51
CA ILE A 343 3.03 14.60 -7.88
C ILE A 343 3.93 13.55 -7.22
N TYR A 344 4.85 12.95 -7.97
CA TYR A 344 5.78 11.95 -7.43
C TYR A 344 6.75 12.53 -6.39
N ARG A 345 7.30 13.73 -6.65
CA ARG A 345 8.23 14.39 -5.75
C ARG A 345 7.61 14.70 -4.38
N PHE A 346 6.40 15.27 -4.35
CA PHE A 346 5.77 15.69 -3.11
C PHE A 346 5.05 14.58 -2.37
N SER A 347 4.58 13.53 -3.08
CA SER A 347 4.12 12.28 -2.46
C SER A 347 5.28 11.44 -1.91
N LYS A 348 6.53 11.76 -2.31
CA LYS A 348 7.75 10.98 -2.03
C LYS A 348 7.68 9.55 -2.60
N THR A 349 6.86 9.32 -3.60
CA THR A 349 6.73 8.03 -4.27
C THR A 349 7.63 7.99 -5.50
N PRO A 350 8.35 6.90 -5.77
CA PRO A 350 9.17 6.78 -6.97
C PRO A 350 8.28 6.70 -8.21
N ASN A 351 8.65 7.39 -9.30
CA ASN A 351 8.06 7.15 -10.60
C ASN A 351 8.72 5.92 -11.22
N LEU A 352 8.01 4.79 -11.23
CA LEU A 352 8.53 3.52 -11.74
C LEU A 352 8.65 3.50 -13.27
N ASN A 353 7.98 4.40 -13.97
CA ASN A 353 8.00 4.52 -15.42
C ASN A 353 9.13 5.45 -15.94
N ASP A 354 9.85 6.14 -15.04
CA ASP A 354 10.97 7.01 -15.43
C ASP A 354 12.12 6.17 -16.02
N GLU A 355 12.52 6.45 -17.27
CA GLU A 355 13.64 5.77 -17.96
C GLU A 355 14.93 5.81 -17.13
N THR A 356 15.16 6.91 -16.40
CA THR A 356 16.32 7.05 -15.53
C THR A 356 16.25 6.18 -14.29
N PHE A 357 15.04 5.75 -13.90
CA PHE A 357 14.83 4.79 -12.81
C PHE A 357 15.21 3.38 -13.26
N ASN A 358 14.75 2.98 -14.44
CA ASN A 358 14.99 1.66 -15.00
C ASN A 358 16.46 1.41 -15.41
N ALA A 359 17.20 2.48 -15.78
CA ALA A 359 18.62 2.43 -16.16
C ALA A 359 19.58 2.54 -14.96
N ALA A 360 19.08 2.73 -13.73
CA ALA A 360 19.91 2.97 -12.55
C ALA A 360 20.53 1.67 -12.02
N SER A 361 21.82 1.72 -11.64
CA SER A 361 22.45 0.63 -10.88
C SER A 361 21.82 0.48 -9.50
N GLY A 362 21.94 -0.71 -8.88
CA GLY A 362 21.33 -1.01 -7.58
C GLY A 362 21.64 0.04 -6.49
N ILE A 363 22.87 0.57 -6.45
CA ILE A 363 23.26 1.64 -5.50
C ILE A 363 22.56 2.96 -5.84
N SER A 364 22.52 3.35 -7.11
CA SER A 364 21.84 4.57 -7.56
C SER A 364 20.35 4.51 -7.28
N LEU A 365 19.76 3.32 -7.42
CA LEU A 365 18.35 3.06 -7.15
C LEU A 365 18.03 3.22 -5.65
N LYS A 366 18.88 2.72 -4.75
CA LYS A 366 18.76 2.93 -3.29
C LYS A 366 18.77 4.43 -2.93
N PHE A 367 19.61 5.22 -3.57
CA PHE A 367 19.61 6.69 -3.35
C PHE A 367 18.32 7.36 -3.83
N LYS A 368 17.77 6.94 -4.97
CA LYS A 368 16.51 7.48 -5.48
C LYS A 368 15.32 7.15 -4.57
N LEU A 369 15.37 6.01 -3.91
CA LEU A 369 14.33 5.55 -2.97
C LEU A 369 14.46 6.12 -1.55
N THR A 370 15.54 6.84 -1.21
CA THR A 370 15.80 7.30 0.17
C THR A 370 14.62 8.06 0.80
N ALA A 371 13.96 8.93 0.04
CA ALA A 371 12.82 9.70 0.55
C ALA A 371 11.57 8.83 0.75
N PHE A 372 11.38 7.84 -0.09
CA PHE A 372 10.30 6.86 0.01
C PHE A 372 10.55 5.90 1.16
N GLU A 373 11.77 5.40 1.29
CA GLU A 373 12.18 4.53 2.41
C GLU A 373 12.02 5.23 3.76
N ALA A 374 12.37 6.52 3.86
CA ALA A 374 12.12 7.30 5.07
C ALA A 374 10.62 7.39 5.43
N LYS A 375 9.73 7.47 4.41
CA LYS A 375 8.27 7.42 4.61
C LYS A 375 7.83 6.04 5.10
N CYS A 376 8.35 4.97 4.48
CA CYS A 376 8.08 3.58 4.88
C CYS A 376 8.60 3.26 6.29
N GLY A 377 9.81 3.72 6.63
CA GLY A 377 10.40 3.54 7.96
C GLY A 377 9.62 4.27 9.06
N ALA A 378 9.06 5.45 8.76
CA ALA A 378 8.16 6.14 9.68
C ALA A 378 6.85 5.35 9.93
N PHE A 379 6.31 4.72 8.90
CA PHE A 379 5.15 3.84 9.05
C PHE A 379 5.49 2.54 9.79
N GLU A 380 6.65 1.93 9.51
CA GLU A 380 7.14 0.76 10.23
C GLU A 380 7.24 1.00 11.73
N ALA A 381 7.73 2.17 12.14
CA ALA A 381 7.76 2.53 13.56
C ALA A 381 6.36 2.57 14.20
N LYS A 382 5.31 2.92 13.44
CA LYS A 382 3.92 2.87 13.89
C LYS A 382 3.38 1.45 13.94
N MET A 383 3.72 0.62 12.93
CA MET A 383 3.39 -0.81 12.91
C MET A 383 4.03 -1.53 14.10
N ASN A 384 5.33 -1.32 14.34
CA ASN A 384 6.04 -1.93 15.47
C ASN A 384 5.40 -1.56 16.82
N SER A 385 5.00 -0.30 17.02
CA SER A 385 4.27 0.10 18.23
C SER A 385 2.94 -0.65 18.37
N ALA A 386 2.21 -0.83 17.26
CA ALA A 386 0.95 -1.56 17.26
C ALA A 386 1.15 -3.07 17.48
N ASP A 387 2.26 -3.63 17.00
CA ASP A 387 2.59 -5.04 17.19
C ASP A 387 3.00 -5.36 18.62
N VAL A 388 3.73 -4.48 19.30
CA VAL A 388 4.00 -4.61 20.73
C VAL A 388 2.69 -4.70 21.51
N TYR A 389 1.72 -3.85 21.19
CA TYR A 389 0.39 -3.93 21.83
C TYR A 389 -0.37 -5.20 21.45
N MET A 390 -0.29 -5.64 20.19
CA MET A 390 -0.83 -6.93 19.74
C MET A 390 -0.25 -8.09 20.59
N PHE A 391 1.07 -8.14 20.77
CA PHE A 391 1.70 -9.18 21.59
C PHE A 391 1.26 -9.12 23.05
N ARG A 392 1.04 -7.92 23.59
CA ARG A 392 0.49 -7.73 24.93
C ARG A 392 -0.93 -8.28 25.04
N LEU A 393 -1.80 -8.03 24.03
CA LEU A 393 -3.15 -8.60 23.95
C LEU A 393 -3.09 -10.14 23.86
N LEU A 394 -2.28 -10.67 22.94
CA LEU A 394 -2.13 -12.13 22.78
C LEU A 394 -1.57 -12.78 24.03
N GLY A 395 -0.61 -12.14 24.68
CA GLY A 395 -0.05 -12.62 25.95
C GLY A 395 -1.13 -12.78 27.01
N SER A 396 -2.07 -11.86 27.13
CA SER A 396 -3.20 -11.96 28.05
C SER A 396 -4.13 -13.16 27.76
N ALA A 397 -4.39 -13.44 26.47
CA ALA A 397 -5.18 -14.59 26.06
C ALA A 397 -4.43 -15.92 26.24
N PHE A 398 -3.14 -15.97 25.90
CA PHE A 398 -2.30 -17.15 26.04
C PHE A 398 -2.11 -17.55 27.51
N MET A 399 -1.95 -16.57 28.40
CA MET A 399 -1.88 -16.82 29.85
C MET A 399 -3.17 -17.51 30.38
N LYS A 400 -4.35 -17.15 29.88
CA LYS A 400 -5.61 -17.84 30.22
C LYS A 400 -5.65 -19.29 29.72
N LYS A 401 -4.88 -19.61 28.67
CA LYS A 401 -4.65 -20.98 28.18
C LYS A 401 -3.47 -21.68 28.88
N SER A 402 -2.88 -21.08 29.89
CA SER A 402 -1.70 -21.58 30.61
C SER A 402 -0.45 -21.69 29.72
N ILE A 403 -0.34 -20.85 28.69
CA ILE A 403 0.85 -20.70 27.85
C ILE A 403 1.57 -19.45 28.34
N PRO A 404 2.74 -19.58 28.97
CA PRO A 404 3.52 -18.40 29.40
C PRO A 404 4.05 -17.68 28.15
N PHE A 405 3.72 -16.39 28.04
CA PHE A 405 4.12 -15.57 26.90
C PHE A 405 4.54 -14.18 27.40
N ASP A 406 5.79 -13.85 27.21
CA ASP A 406 6.32 -12.52 27.48
C ASP A 406 6.30 -11.70 26.18
N TYR A 407 5.43 -10.71 26.11
CA TYR A 407 5.24 -9.87 24.93
C TYR A 407 6.51 -9.07 24.55
N LEU A 408 7.44 -8.84 25.47
CA LEU A 408 8.71 -8.14 25.20
C LEU A 408 9.74 -9.00 24.44
N GLN A 409 9.55 -10.31 24.43
CA GLN A 409 10.40 -11.24 23.67
C GLN A 409 9.89 -11.48 22.25
N ALA A 410 8.68 -11.03 21.92
CA ALA A 410 8.11 -11.16 20.61
C ALA A 410 8.41 -9.92 19.76
N TYR A 411 8.78 -10.12 18.49
CA TYR A 411 9.06 -9.02 17.57
C TYR A 411 8.65 -9.38 16.13
N VAL A 412 8.45 -8.35 15.32
CA VAL A 412 8.12 -8.47 13.91
C VAL A 412 9.20 -7.78 13.09
N GLU A 413 9.63 -8.42 12.02
CA GLU A 413 10.54 -7.85 11.03
C GLU A 413 9.80 -7.68 9.70
N TYR A 414 9.69 -6.43 9.23
CA TYR A 414 9.08 -6.08 7.96
C TYR A 414 10.11 -6.05 6.84
N LYS A 415 9.93 -6.90 5.84
CA LYS A 415 10.83 -6.99 4.68
C LYS A 415 10.30 -6.19 3.51
N ARG A 416 11.12 -5.33 2.94
CA ARG A 416 10.76 -4.54 1.75
C ARG A 416 10.66 -5.42 0.51
N ASN A 417 9.59 -5.25 -0.26
CA ASN A 417 9.44 -5.90 -1.55
C ASN A 417 10.16 -5.09 -2.63
N PHE A 418 11.46 -5.26 -2.70
CA PHE A 418 12.31 -4.58 -3.65
C PHE A 418 12.94 -5.61 -4.60
N PRO A 419 13.04 -5.31 -5.93
CA PRO A 419 13.79 -6.16 -6.85
C PRO A 419 15.24 -6.23 -6.41
N VAL A 420 15.68 -7.43 -6.08
CA VAL A 420 17.02 -7.68 -5.57
C VAL A 420 17.92 -8.02 -6.74
N ASP A 421 19.05 -7.32 -6.85
CA ASP A 421 20.15 -7.78 -7.69
C ASP A 421 20.94 -8.83 -6.93
N VAL A 422 20.46 -10.09 -7.05
CA VAL A 422 21.07 -11.26 -6.38
C VAL A 422 22.55 -11.39 -6.73
N LEU A 423 22.96 -10.97 -7.93
CA LEU A 423 24.36 -11.04 -8.34
C LEU A 423 25.22 -10.04 -7.57
N SER A 424 24.77 -8.79 -7.45
CA SER A 424 25.46 -7.76 -6.68
C SER A 424 25.52 -8.09 -5.18
N GLU A 425 24.45 -8.66 -4.62
CA GLU A 425 24.43 -9.11 -3.22
C GLU A 425 25.39 -10.29 -3.01
N ALA A 426 25.37 -11.28 -3.88
CA ALA A 426 26.30 -12.41 -3.79
C ALA A 426 27.77 -11.97 -3.89
N GLN A 427 28.07 -10.98 -4.75
CA GLN A 427 29.42 -10.39 -4.83
C GLN A 427 29.80 -9.62 -3.56
N ALA A 428 28.86 -8.89 -2.97
CA ALA A 428 29.08 -8.15 -1.71
C ALA A 428 29.37 -9.13 -0.55
N VAL A 429 28.57 -10.21 -0.43
CA VAL A 429 28.78 -11.27 0.56
C VAL A 429 30.13 -11.94 0.36
N GLN A 430 30.49 -12.29 -0.87
CA GLN A 430 31.80 -12.85 -1.18
C GLN A 430 32.95 -11.92 -0.76
N ALA A 431 32.80 -10.60 -0.99
CA ALA A 431 33.79 -9.60 -0.58
C ALA A 431 33.90 -9.48 0.94
N LEU A 432 32.78 -9.55 1.67
CA LEU A 432 32.74 -9.54 3.15
C LEU A 432 33.43 -10.78 3.74
N ILE A 433 33.13 -11.97 3.23
CA ILE A 433 33.77 -13.22 3.64
C ILE A 433 35.29 -13.17 3.36
N ASN A 434 35.69 -12.67 2.18
CA ASN A 434 37.10 -12.51 1.82
C ASN A 434 37.81 -11.48 2.72
N ALA A 435 37.09 -10.49 3.26
CA ALA A 435 37.59 -9.50 4.20
C ALA A 435 37.69 -10.02 5.65
N GLY A 436 37.25 -11.26 5.92
CA GLY A 436 37.30 -11.89 7.24
C GLY A 436 36.11 -11.56 8.16
N VAL A 437 35.00 -11.05 7.59
CA VAL A 437 33.76 -10.90 8.35
C VAL A 437 33.15 -12.28 8.61
N PRO A 438 32.64 -12.55 9.83
CA PRO A 438 31.96 -13.81 10.13
C PRO A 438 30.85 -14.13 9.13
N ASP A 439 30.75 -15.40 8.75
CA ASP A 439 29.80 -15.87 7.74
C ASP A 439 28.36 -15.48 8.03
N GLU A 440 27.95 -15.55 9.29
CA GLU A 440 26.64 -15.16 9.78
C GLU A 440 26.31 -13.70 9.45
N ILE A 441 27.23 -12.77 9.74
CA ILE A 441 27.07 -11.34 9.44
C ILE A 441 27.08 -11.09 7.92
N ALA A 442 27.93 -11.84 7.19
CA ALA A 442 28.03 -11.69 5.75
C ALA A 442 26.75 -12.19 5.04
N TYR A 443 26.22 -13.34 5.44
CA TYR A 443 24.97 -13.89 4.85
C TYR A 443 23.74 -13.11 5.22
N ASN A 444 23.70 -12.37 6.34
CA ASN A 444 22.65 -11.41 6.68
C ASN A 444 22.46 -10.30 5.62
N GLN A 445 23.38 -10.12 4.70
CA GLN A 445 23.26 -9.19 3.57
C GLN A 445 22.51 -9.77 2.37
N LEU A 446 22.19 -11.09 2.38
CA LEU A 446 21.43 -11.74 1.31
C LEU A 446 19.93 -11.56 1.57
N SER A 447 19.29 -10.73 0.78
CA SER A 447 17.83 -10.54 0.87
C SER A 447 17.02 -11.69 0.25
N ALA A 448 17.69 -12.62 -0.46
CA ALA A 448 17.08 -13.80 -1.08
C ALA A 448 16.99 -15.02 -0.15
N VAL A 449 17.56 -14.95 1.07
CA VAL A 449 17.59 -16.03 2.04
C VAL A 449 16.79 -15.62 3.26
N ASP A 450 15.72 -16.36 3.54
CA ASP A 450 14.82 -16.04 4.66
C ASP A 450 15.29 -16.66 5.99
N ASP A 451 16.03 -17.76 5.94
CA ASP A 451 16.54 -18.50 7.11
C ASP A 451 18.05 -18.70 6.99
N ILE A 452 18.78 -17.85 7.71
CA ILE A 452 20.25 -17.85 7.68
C ILE A 452 20.81 -18.98 8.51
N ASP A 453 20.15 -19.35 9.61
CA ASP A 453 20.56 -20.43 10.49
C ASP A 453 20.47 -21.77 9.77
N TYR A 454 19.40 -21.97 8.99
CA TYR A 454 19.26 -23.14 8.11
C TYR A 454 20.35 -23.18 7.02
N LEU A 455 20.70 -22.04 6.44
CA LEU A 455 21.77 -21.94 5.44
C LEU A 455 23.15 -22.26 6.05
N LEU A 456 23.42 -21.78 7.26
CA LEU A 456 24.66 -22.07 7.99
C LEU A 456 24.74 -23.55 8.36
N ALA A 457 23.67 -24.14 8.89
CA ALA A 457 23.58 -25.57 9.19
C ALA A 457 23.82 -26.44 7.96
N LEU A 458 23.23 -26.13 6.81
CA LEU A 458 23.47 -26.79 5.53
C LEU A 458 24.92 -26.65 5.04
N LYS A 459 25.55 -25.50 5.32
CA LYS A 459 26.96 -25.30 4.96
C LYS A 459 27.88 -26.14 5.83
N GLU A 460 27.63 -26.23 7.15
CA GLU A 460 28.37 -27.08 8.07
C GLU A 460 28.20 -28.55 7.73
N GLU A 461 26.99 -29.01 7.42
CA GLU A 461 26.72 -30.39 6.98
C GLU A 461 27.52 -30.73 5.71
N ARG A 462 27.53 -29.84 4.71
CA ARG A 462 28.32 -30.03 3.49
C ARG A 462 29.84 -30.04 3.74
N GLN A 463 30.33 -29.24 4.68
CA GLN A 463 31.73 -29.23 5.07
C GLN A 463 32.11 -30.53 5.77
N GLN A 464 31.26 -31.03 6.68
CA GLN A 464 31.45 -32.32 7.35
C GLN A 464 31.41 -33.47 6.37
N ASP A 465 30.48 -33.46 5.43
CA ASP A 465 30.40 -34.49 4.38
C ASP A 465 31.65 -34.47 3.47
N ALA A 466 32.15 -33.30 3.11
CA ALA A 466 33.39 -33.17 2.34
C ALA A 466 34.60 -33.69 3.15
N LEU A 467 34.70 -33.35 4.43
CA LEU A 467 35.73 -33.87 5.32
C LEU A 467 35.66 -35.41 5.48
N ASN A 468 34.48 -35.97 5.59
CA ASN A 468 34.23 -37.42 5.66
C ASN A 468 34.59 -38.14 4.36
N LEU A 469 34.37 -37.49 3.20
CA LEU A 469 34.77 -37.99 1.89
C LEU A 469 36.31 -37.98 1.71
N PHE A 470 36.98 -36.94 2.15
CA PHE A 470 38.45 -36.83 2.13
C PHE A 470 39.17 -37.62 3.23
N GLY A 471 38.48 -37.94 4.34
CA GLY A 471 39.01 -38.72 5.45
C GLY A 471 39.04 -40.23 5.25
N LYS A 472 38.39 -40.78 4.19
CA LYS A 472 38.55 -42.17 3.80
C LYS A 472 39.69 -42.27 2.79
N ALA A 473 40.92 -42.30 3.30
CA ALA A 473 42.05 -42.83 2.55
C ALA A 473 41.78 -44.31 2.25
N PRO A 474 42.09 -44.82 1.02
CA PRO A 474 41.88 -46.22 0.68
C PRO A 474 42.84 -47.05 1.59
N GLU A 475 42.27 -47.98 2.37
CA GLU A 475 43.02 -49.03 3.05
C GLU A 475 43.90 -49.74 2.00
N SER A 476 45.21 -49.63 2.17
CA SER A 476 46.20 -50.37 1.37
C SER A 476 46.04 -51.85 1.66
N ASP A 477 45.53 -52.57 0.69
CA ASP A 477 45.56 -54.04 0.65
C ASP A 477 47.03 -54.50 0.45
N GLU A 478 47.71 -54.83 1.55
CA GLU A 478 48.97 -55.55 1.55
C GLU A 478 48.72 -57.01 1.29
N THR A 479 48.82 -57.42 0.02
CA THR A 479 49.22 -58.80 -0.31
C THR A 479 50.07 -58.84 -1.59
N ALA A 480 51.34 -58.95 -1.33
CA ALA A 480 52.44 -59.59 -2.03
C ALA A 480 52.19 -60.14 -3.46
N LYS A 481 53.07 -59.79 -4.43
CA LYS A 481 54.13 -60.67 -4.86
C LYS A 481 55.02 -60.03 -5.93
N GLU A 482 56.33 -60.31 -5.79
CA GLU A 482 57.44 -60.07 -6.67
C GLU A 482 57.18 -60.49 -8.14
N GLY A 483 57.75 -59.73 -9.05
CA GLY A 483 57.88 -60.22 -10.45
C GLY A 483 58.38 -59.15 -11.43
N THR A 484 59.70 -58.99 -11.47
CA THR A 484 60.57 -58.80 -12.67
C THR A 484 60.32 -57.70 -13.70
N VAL A 485 61.20 -56.68 -13.64
CA VAL A 485 61.94 -56.00 -14.74
C VAL A 485 61.46 -56.20 -16.20
N SER A 486 61.12 -55.11 -16.90
CA SER A 486 61.68 -54.82 -18.20
C SER A 486 61.57 -53.32 -18.56
N LYS A 487 62.71 -52.74 -18.86
CA LYS A 487 62.95 -51.48 -19.52
C LYS A 487 62.48 -51.48 -20.98
N LYS A 488 61.86 -50.41 -21.43
CA LYS A 488 61.92 -49.77 -22.78
C LYS A 488 60.78 -48.72 -22.78
N GLY A 489 60.96 -47.49 -23.14
CA GLY A 489 61.88 -46.78 -23.95
C GLY A 489 61.17 -45.50 -24.38
N MET A 490 61.79 -44.40 -24.18
CA MET A 490 61.61 -43.10 -24.79
C MET A 490 60.77 -43.04 -26.05
N ASN A 491 59.85 -42.10 -26.20
CA ASN A 491 59.84 -41.19 -27.35
C ASN A 491 58.96 -39.90 -27.02
N VAL A 492 59.62 -38.79 -27.00
CA VAL A 492 59.12 -37.48 -27.33
C VAL A 492 59.38 -37.27 -28.79
N PRO A 493 58.56 -36.67 -29.63
CA PRO A 493 58.65 -35.31 -30.07
C PRO A 493 57.32 -34.72 -30.65
N PRO A 494 57.37 -33.56 -31.33
CA PRO A 494 57.69 -32.20 -30.92
C PRO A 494 56.60 -31.17 -31.26
N GLU A 495 56.90 -29.93 -30.93
CA GLU A 495 56.25 -28.70 -31.29
C GLU A 495 56.04 -28.40 -32.76
N GLY A 496 55.14 -27.51 -33.04
CA GLY A 496 54.98 -26.67 -34.24
C GLY A 496 53.53 -26.65 -34.69
N GLY A 497 52.89 -25.57 -34.93
CA GLY A 497 53.23 -24.19 -35.22
C GLY A 497 51.98 -23.54 -35.76
N GLU A 498 51.82 -22.31 -35.43
CA GLU A 498 51.21 -21.16 -36.13
C GLU A 498 50.07 -21.31 -37.14
N ALA A 499 49.16 -20.34 -36.94
CA ALA A 499 48.49 -19.46 -37.91
C ALA A 499 47.21 -19.95 -38.61
N GLU A 500 46.10 -19.38 -38.29
CA GLU A 500 45.40 -18.23 -38.94
C GLU A 500 44.28 -17.72 -38.06
#